data_f3d420d2647a5387b94f00002206fe8f
#
_entry.id   f3d420d2647a5387b94f00002206fe8f
#
_cell.length_a   1.000
_cell.length_b   1.000
_cell.length_c   1.000
_cell.angle_alpha   90.00
_cell.angle_beta   90.00
_cell.angle_gamma   90.00
#
_symmetry.space_group_name_H-M   'P 1'
#
loop_
_entity.id
_entity.type
_entity.pdbx_description
1 polymer ?
#
loop_
_entity_poly.entity_id
_entity_poly.type
_entity_poly.pdbx_seq_one_letter_code
_entity_poly.pdbx_strand_id
1 'polypeptide(L)'
;MANYFKVTDTIYDITEKYPELIAFLAANGFEPLKNDTMRKTLGKTISLETALHSKKMNVELFVKKLEDAIEQSQYSVSSGLAQMKKETGADVRIEGVLPCPIRIPLLERFEAWFKEKKDSFGFEVDYSLQAASMGLDHIKARVLEAGGNPQGLSDLYLSAGFDLFFDQTLMGQYRDAGVFEEISGVERLNPDFENERLSLKDPKGQYAIIGVVPAIFMVNTAALGDRPCSESWSDLLRPEFENSVSLPT
;
A
#
# COMPACT_ATOMS: atom_id res chain seq x y z
N MET A 1 17.58 3.45 17.02
CA MET A 1 17.14 2.77 15.78
C MET A 1 17.44 1.30 15.97
N ALA A 2 16.44 0.46 15.82
CA ALA A 2 16.64 -0.98 15.90
C ALA A 2 17.35 -1.42 14.62
N ASN A 3 18.60 -1.88 14.69
CA ASN A 3 19.33 -2.41 13.55
C ASN A 3 18.87 -3.87 13.32
N TYR A 4 17.87 -4.08 12.50
CA TYR A 4 17.34 -5.41 12.16
C TYR A 4 18.37 -6.22 11.34
N PHE A 5 19.10 -5.56 10.45
CA PHE A 5 20.10 -6.13 9.54
C PHE A 5 21.15 -5.07 9.18
N LYS A 6 22.22 -5.49 8.50
CA LYS A 6 23.23 -4.58 7.95
C LYS A 6 23.06 -4.49 6.43
N VAL A 7 23.39 -3.36 5.84
CA VAL A 7 23.37 -3.18 4.38
C VAL A 7 24.34 -4.11 3.65
N THR A 8 25.36 -4.58 4.37
CA THR A 8 26.34 -5.55 3.89
C THR A 8 25.88 -7.00 3.96
N ASP A 9 24.77 -7.27 4.66
CA ASP A 9 24.19 -8.62 4.72
C ASP A 9 23.66 -9.02 3.35
N THR A 10 23.68 -10.33 3.06
CA THR A 10 23.15 -10.81 1.79
C THR A 10 21.63 -10.71 1.76
N ILE A 11 21.07 -10.53 0.57
CA ILE A 11 19.62 -10.52 0.41
C ILE A 11 19.01 -11.83 0.93
N TYR A 12 19.71 -12.94 0.74
CA TYR A 12 19.27 -14.24 1.25
C TYR A 12 19.18 -14.23 2.78
N ASP A 13 20.23 -13.82 3.49
CA ASP A 13 20.26 -13.82 4.95
C ASP A 13 19.18 -12.91 5.53
N ILE A 14 18.97 -11.74 4.92
CA ILE A 14 17.92 -10.80 5.31
C ILE A 14 16.53 -11.43 5.12
N THR A 15 16.28 -12.05 3.97
CA THR A 15 14.96 -12.63 3.65
C THR A 15 14.68 -13.95 4.37
N GLU A 16 15.69 -14.70 4.79
CA GLU A 16 15.51 -15.88 5.66
C GLU A 16 15.17 -15.46 7.09
N LYS A 17 15.75 -14.35 7.55
CA LYS A 17 15.46 -13.80 8.88
C LYS A 17 14.12 -13.06 8.92
N TYR A 18 13.75 -12.40 7.83
CA TYR A 18 12.53 -11.61 7.68
C TYR A 18 11.81 -11.99 6.37
N PRO A 19 11.08 -13.11 6.34
CA PRO A 19 10.43 -13.62 5.13
C PRO A 19 9.40 -12.66 4.51
N GLU A 20 8.80 -11.79 5.31
CA GLU A 20 7.90 -10.73 4.87
C GLU A 20 8.54 -9.76 3.88
N LEU A 21 9.86 -9.59 3.94
CA LEU A 21 10.59 -8.73 3.02
C LEU A 21 10.68 -9.29 1.60
N ILE A 22 10.39 -10.58 1.37
CA ILE A 22 10.37 -11.16 0.02
C ILE A 22 9.31 -10.47 -0.84
N ALA A 23 8.10 -10.33 -0.31
CA ALA A 23 7.01 -9.66 -1.01
C ALA A 23 7.32 -8.16 -1.20
N PHE A 24 7.85 -7.52 -0.16
CA PHE A 24 8.25 -6.12 -0.22
C PHE A 24 9.32 -5.86 -1.30
N LEU A 25 10.40 -6.65 -1.31
CA LEU A 25 11.48 -6.52 -2.28
C LEU A 25 10.97 -6.76 -3.71
N ALA A 26 10.13 -7.77 -3.89
CA ALA A 26 9.54 -8.07 -5.19
C ALA A 26 8.69 -6.91 -5.72
N ALA A 27 7.83 -6.33 -4.88
CA ALA A 27 7.00 -5.16 -5.23
C ALA A 27 7.84 -3.91 -5.55
N ASN A 28 9.08 -3.83 -5.02
CA ASN A 28 10.00 -2.73 -5.25
C ASN A 28 11.10 -3.06 -6.28
N GLY A 29 10.79 -3.90 -7.27
CA GLY A 29 11.65 -4.14 -8.42
C GLY A 29 12.64 -5.30 -8.29
N PHE A 30 12.53 -6.13 -7.25
CA PHE A 30 13.32 -7.35 -7.07
C PHE A 30 12.47 -8.61 -7.26
N GLU A 31 11.57 -8.60 -8.24
CA GLU A 31 10.62 -9.68 -8.50
C GLU A 31 11.26 -11.09 -8.61
N PRO A 32 12.48 -11.28 -9.17
CA PRO A 32 13.12 -12.58 -9.20
C PRO A 32 13.34 -13.24 -7.83
N LEU A 33 13.34 -12.44 -6.75
CA LEU A 33 13.48 -12.95 -5.38
C LEU A 33 12.25 -13.73 -4.86
N LYS A 34 11.11 -13.67 -5.55
CA LYS A 34 9.96 -14.56 -5.28
C LYS A 34 10.30 -16.01 -5.54
N ASN A 35 11.21 -16.26 -6.50
CA ASN A 35 11.68 -17.60 -6.82
C ASN A 35 12.72 -18.05 -5.78
N ASP A 36 12.41 -19.12 -5.04
CA ASP A 36 13.27 -19.65 -3.98
C ASP A 36 14.66 -20.08 -4.49
N THR A 37 14.75 -20.65 -5.69
CA THR A 37 16.02 -21.02 -6.30
C THR A 37 16.87 -19.80 -6.60
N MET A 38 16.29 -18.76 -7.18
CA MET A 38 16.99 -17.50 -7.45
C MET A 38 17.44 -16.81 -6.17
N ARG A 39 16.62 -16.83 -5.12
CA ARG A 39 16.96 -16.27 -3.81
C ARG A 39 18.12 -17.03 -3.19
N LYS A 40 18.13 -18.38 -3.24
CA LYS A 40 19.20 -19.26 -2.72
C LYS A 40 20.50 -19.19 -3.52
N THR A 41 20.47 -18.79 -4.76
CA THR A 41 21.66 -18.64 -5.61
C THR A 41 22.16 -17.20 -5.64
N LEU A 42 21.50 -16.31 -6.36
CA LEU A 42 21.91 -14.90 -6.49
C LEU A 42 21.80 -14.16 -5.16
N GLY A 43 20.74 -14.41 -4.39
CA GLY A 43 20.53 -13.72 -3.10
C GLY A 43 21.66 -13.99 -2.09
N LYS A 44 22.35 -15.14 -2.15
CA LYS A 44 23.49 -15.45 -1.28
C LYS A 44 24.79 -14.75 -1.67
N THR A 45 24.89 -14.29 -2.90
CA THR A 45 26.14 -13.71 -3.43
C THR A 45 26.10 -12.19 -3.47
N ILE A 46 24.94 -11.59 -3.33
CA ILE A 46 24.72 -10.14 -3.48
C ILE A 46 24.26 -9.56 -2.16
N SER A 47 24.99 -8.55 -1.66
CA SER A 47 24.55 -7.76 -0.50
C SER A 47 23.40 -6.83 -0.88
N LEU A 48 22.61 -6.43 0.12
CA LEU A 48 21.53 -5.44 -0.06
C LEU A 48 22.08 -4.14 -0.69
N GLU A 49 23.19 -3.63 -0.20
CA GLU A 49 23.83 -2.42 -0.73
C GLU A 49 24.17 -2.54 -2.21
N THR A 50 24.81 -3.65 -2.61
CA THR A 50 25.16 -3.90 -4.01
C THR A 50 23.92 -3.98 -4.90
N ALA A 51 22.86 -4.64 -4.42
CA ALA A 51 21.60 -4.75 -5.15
C ALA A 51 20.91 -3.40 -5.35
N LEU A 52 20.89 -2.57 -4.31
CA LEU A 52 20.29 -1.22 -4.38
C LEU A 52 21.08 -0.30 -5.32
N HIS A 53 22.42 -0.32 -5.23
CA HIS A 53 23.27 0.45 -6.14
C HIS A 53 23.09 0.02 -7.60
N SER A 54 22.97 -1.27 -7.87
CA SER A 54 22.72 -1.75 -9.25
C SER A 54 21.44 -1.21 -9.87
N LYS A 55 20.46 -0.89 -9.03
CA LYS A 55 19.17 -0.29 -9.42
C LYS A 55 19.13 1.24 -9.25
N LYS A 56 20.23 1.87 -8.87
CA LYS A 56 20.33 3.32 -8.63
C LYS A 56 19.35 3.81 -7.55
N MET A 57 19.04 2.97 -6.58
CA MET A 57 18.15 3.30 -5.47
C MET A 57 18.91 3.97 -4.33
N ASN A 58 18.25 4.87 -3.61
CA ASN A 58 18.81 5.49 -2.41
C ASN A 58 18.85 4.46 -1.27
N VAL A 59 20.04 4.09 -0.82
CA VAL A 59 20.27 3.04 0.17
C VAL A 59 19.62 3.39 1.52
N GLU A 60 19.84 4.59 2.04
CA GLU A 60 19.32 5.01 3.35
C GLU A 60 17.79 5.00 3.38
N LEU A 61 17.17 5.55 2.34
CA LEU A 61 15.72 5.61 2.23
C LEU A 61 15.12 4.21 2.09
N PHE A 62 15.78 3.34 1.32
CA PHE A 62 15.29 1.97 1.11
C PHE A 62 15.44 1.11 2.36
N VAL A 63 16.56 1.24 3.08
CA VAL A 63 16.77 0.58 4.38
C VAL A 63 15.68 0.97 5.35
N LYS A 64 15.36 2.26 5.45
CA LYS A 64 14.26 2.71 6.30
C LYS A 64 12.92 2.08 5.93
N LYS A 65 12.60 2.00 4.63
CA LYS A 65 11.38 1.32 4.16
C LYS A 65 11.36 -0.17 4.54
N LEU A 66 12.50 -0.86 4.51
CA LEU A 66 12.62 -2.26 4.95
C LEU A 66 12.43 -2.40 6.46
N GLU A 67 13.04 -1.51 7.25
CA GLU A 67 12.86 -1.49 8.71
C GLU A 67 11.39 -1.23 9.07
N ASP A 68 10.74 -0.27 8.43
CA ASP A 68 9.32 0.02 8.60
C ASP A 68 8.45 -1.21 8.24
N ALA A 69 8.81 -1.96 7.19
CA ALA A 69 8.09 -3.17 6.79
C ALA A 69 8.24 -4.30 7.84
N ILE A 70 9.42 -4.47 8.42
CA ILE A 70 9.67 -5.42 9.52
C ILE A 70 8.85 -5.02 10.75
N GLU A 71 8.91 -3.77 11.17
CA GLU A 71 8.16 -3.27 12.33
C GLU A 71 6.67 -3.48 12.16
N GLN A 72 6.15 -3.19 10.97
CA GLN A 72 4.73 -3.40 10.64
C GLN A 72 4.34 -4.88 10.67
N SER A 73 5.20 -5.77 10.19
CA SER A 73 4.98 -7.22 10.24
C SER A 73 5.01 -7.71 11.68
N GLN A 74 6.00 -7.32 12.46
CA GLN A 74 6.10 -7.70 13.88
C GLN A 74 4.92 -7.19 14.70
N TYR A 75 4.47 -5.97 14.44
CA TYR A 75 3.28 -5.42 15.07
C TYR A 75 2.04 -6.27 14.73
N SER A 76 1.87 -6.63 13.46
CA SER A 76 0.77 -7.47 13.00
C SER A 76 0.77 -8.86 13.67
N VAL A 77 1.95 -9.46 13.84
CA VAL A 77 2.11 -10.75 14.55
C VAL A 77 1.82 -10.60 16.03
N SER A 78 2.35 -9.58 16.70
CA SER A 78 2.17 -9.37 18.13
C SER A 78 0.73 -9.01 18.52
N SER A 79 0.00 -8.35 17.63
CA SER A 79 -1.41 -8.00 17.82
C SER A 79 -2.38 -9.12 17.43
N GLY A 80 -1.88 -10.26 16.94
CA GLY A 80 -2.73 -11.37 16.46
C GLY A 80 -3.30 -11.17 15.07
N LEU A 81 -3.02 -10.03 14.42
CA LEU A 81 -3.49 -9.68 13.06
C LEU A 81 -3.00 -10.65 11.97
N ALA A 82 -1.82 -11.23 12.15
CA ALA A 82 -1.27 -12.20 11.21
C ALA A 82 -1.89 -13.60 11.35
N GLN A 83 -2.63 -13.87 12.41
CA GLN A 83 -3.18 -15.20 12.72
C GLN A 83 -4.64 -15.40 12.26
N MET A 84 -5.31 -14.36 11.78
CA MET A 84 -6.60 -14.55 11.13
C MET A 84 -6.38 -15.12 9.73
N LYS A 85 -5.86 -16.34 9.71
CA LYS A 85 -5.74 -17.17 8.54
C LYS A 85 -7.13 -17.67 8.22
N LYS A 86 -7.72 -17.07 7.18
CA LYS A 86 -8.69 -17.69 6.28
C LYS A 86 -9.34 -18.98 6.79
N GLU A 87 -10.40 -18.88 7.52
CA GLU A 87 -11.39 -19.93 7.50
C GLU A 87 -12.19 -19.74 6.22
N THR A 88 -12.11 -20.71 5.33
CA THR A 88 -12.96 -20.79 4.15
C THR A 88 -14.41 -20.93 4.65
N GLY A 89 -15.18 -19.84 4.67
CA GLY A 89 -16.57 -19.87 5.10
C GLY A 89 -17.07 -18.63 5.81
N ALA A 90 -16.26 -17.58 6.01
CA ALA A 90 -16.78 -16.32 6.55
C ALA A 90 -17.86 -15.72 5.63
N ASP A 91 -18.91 -15.18 6.24
CA ASP A 91 -20.03 -14.59 5.54
C ASP A 91 -19.65 -13.26 4.87
N VAL A 92 -18.72 -12.51 5.49
CA VAL A 92 -18.21 -11.24 4.97
C VAL A 92 -16.68 -11.26 4.95
N ARG A 93 -16.10 -10.89 3.82
CA ARG A 93 -14.65 -10.78 3.61
C ARG A 93 -14.24 -9.36 3.30
N ILE A 94 -13.25 -8.85 4.03
CA ILE A 94 -12.68 -7.53 3.87
C ILE A 94 -11.22 -7.69 3.45
N GLU A 95 -10.83 -7.16 2.31
CA GLU A 95 -9.45 -7.14 1.86
C GLU A 95 -8.99 -5.73 1.55
N GLY A 96 -7.70 -5.46 1.78
CA GLY A 96 -7.18 -4.17 1.38
C GLY A 96 -5.71 -3.95 1.68
N VAL A 97 -5.26 -2.83 1.15
CA VAL A 97 -3.95 -2.27 1.43
C VAL A 97 -4.12 -0.85 1.95
N LEU A 98 -3.41 -0.56 3.02
CA LEU A 98 -3.52 0.70 3.73
C LEU A 98 -2.22 1.50 3.58
N PRO A 99 -2.28 2.83 3.43
CA PRO A 99 -1.08 3.66 3.39
C PRO A 99 -0.37 3.61 4.75
N CYS A 100 0.96 3.45 4.72
CA CYS A 100 1.79 3.23 5.91
C CYS A 100 1.51 4.20 7.06
N PRO A 101 1.34 5.51 6.85
CA PRO A 101 1.16 6.46 7.96
C PRO A 101 -0.11 6.24 8.79
N ILE A 102 -1.18 5.72 8.16
CA ILE A 102 -2.49 5.56 8.82
C ILE A 102 -2.82 4.11 9.16
N ARG A 103 -2.05 3.15 8.63
CA ARG A 103 -2.35 1.73 8.76
C ARG A 103 -2.48 1.30 10.22
N ILE A 104 -1.46 1.57 11.04
CA ILE A 104 -1.45 1.13 12.43
C ILE A 104 -2.60 1.74 13.22
N PRO A 105 -2.79 3.07 13.25
CA PRO A 105 -3.92 3.66 13.97
C PRO A 105 -5.29 3.18 13.48
N LEU A 106 -5.43 2.92 12.19
CA LEU A 106 -6.69 2.40 11.64
C LEU A 106 -6.94 0.97 12.10
N LEU A 107 -5.93 0.11 12.03
CA LEU A 107 -6.06 -1.29 12.48
C LEU A 107 -6.36 -1.40 13.97
N GLU A 108 -5.67 -0.64 14.82
CA GLU A 108 -5.92 -0.61 16.27
C GLU A 108 -7.38 -0.25 16.57
N ARG A 109 -7.89 0.79 15.92
CA ARG A 109 -9.29 1.22 16.11
C ARG A 109 -10.28 0.22 15.53
N PHE A 110 -9.98 -0.35 14.36
CA PHE A 110 -10.81 -1.37 13.74
C PHE A 110 -10.89 -2.62 14.62
N GLU A 111 -9.76 -3.10 15.14
CA GLU A 111 -9.74 -4.27 16.02
C GLU A 111 -10.48 -4.04 17.34
N ALA A 112 -10.27 -2.89 17.97
CA ALA A 112 -10.97 -2.55 19.20
C ALA A 112 -12.48 -2.52 18.96
N TRP A 113 -12.94 -1.89 17.89
CA TRP A 113 -14.32 -1.85 17.47
C TRP A 113 -14.85 -3.25 17.11
N PHE A 114 -14.10 -4.00 16.33
CA PHE A 114 -14.47 -5.35 15.91
C PHE A 114 -14.62 -6.30 17.09
N LYS A 115 -13.67 -6.27 18.02
CA LYS A 115 -13.72 -7.07 19.26
C LYS A 115 -14.95 -6.74 20.11
N GLU A 116 -15.36 -5.48 20.15
CA GLU A 116 -16.57 -5.05 20.89
C GLU A 116 -17.86 -5.51 20.20
N LYS A 117 -17.89 -5.48 18.85
CA LYS A 117 -19.12 -5.63 18.08
C LYS A 117 -19.33 -7.00 17.45
N LYS A 118 -18.29 -7.84 17.28
CA LYS A 118 -18.35 -9.10 16.51
C LYS A 118 -19.48 -10.02 16.96
N ASP A 119 -19.71 -10.14 18.27
CA ASP A 119 -20.75 -11.01 18.79
C ASP A 119 -22.19 -10.51 18.52
N SER A 120 -22.34 -9.26 18.09
CA SER A 120 -23.63 -8.65 17.73
C SER A 120 -23.96 -8.74 16.25
N PHE A 121 -23.03 -9.15 15.39
CA PHE A 121 -23.26 -9.17 13.93
C PHE A 121 -24.20 -10.29 13.49
N GLY A 122 -24.16 -11.45 14.14
CA GLY A 122 -24.90 -12.63 13.70
C GLY A 122 -24.35 -13.27 12.41
N PHE A 123 -23.17 -12.87 11.97
CA PHE A 123 -22.42 -13.40 10.83
C PHE A 123 -20.91 -13.33 11.11
N GLU A 124 -20.14 -14.14 10.40
CA GLU A 124 -18.69 -14.19 10.52
C GLU A 124 -18.02 -13.23 9.55
N VAL A 125 -16.99 -12.52 10.05
CA VAL A 125 -16.18 -11.58 9.25
C VAL A 125 -14.74 -12.05 9.25
N ASP A 126 -14.17 -12.19 8.05
CA ASP A 126 -12.74 -12.38 7.82
C ASP A 126 -12.14 -11.09 7.21
N TYR A 127 -10.96 -10.70 7.65
CA TYR A 127 -10.30 -9.52 7.10
C TYR A 127 -8.80 -9.68 6.91
N SER A 128 -8.29 -9.07 5.86
CA SER A 128 -6.86 -9.00 5.53
C SER A 128 -6.50 -7.60 5.08
N LEU A 129 -5.96 -6.80 5.99
CA LEU A 129 -5.58 -5.41 5.75
C LEU A 129 -4.06 -5.27 5.88
N GLN A 130 -3.39 -5.15 4.75
CA GLN A 130 -1.93 -5.13 4.67
C GLN A 130 -1.40 -3.71 4.41
N ALA A 131 -0.09 -3.51 4.61
CA ALA A 131 0.56 -2.28 4.20
C ALA A 131 0.63 -2.18 2.66
N ALA A 132 0.39 -1.01 2.10
CA ALA A 132 0.51 -0.78 0.65
C ALA A 132 1.92 -1.13 0.12
N SER A 133 2.96 -0.98 0.94
CA SER A 133 4.33 -1.36 0.62
C SER A 133 4.54 -2.87 0.39
N MET A 134 3.62 -3.72 0.88
CA MET A 134 3.67 -5.17 0.66
C MET A 134 3.15 -5.59 -0.72
N GLY A 135 2.59 -4.65 -1.49
CA GLY A 135 2.02 -4.90 -2.81
C GLY A 135 0.60 -5.47 -2.76
N LEU A 136 0.06 -5.72 -3.96
CA LEU A 136 -1.34 -6.13 -4.18
C LEU A 136 -1.47 -7.58 -4.64
N ASP A 137 -0.40 -8.35 -4.67
CA ASP A 137 -0.38 -9.66 -5.34
C ASP A 137 -1.42 -10.64 -4.81
N HIS A 138 -1.67 -10.62 -3.50
CA HIS A 138 -2.66 -11.51 -2.87
C HIS A 138 -4.09 -11.16 -3.31
N ILE A 139 -4.42 -9.87 -3.44
CA ILE A 139 -5.73 -9.41 -3.93
C ILE A 139 -5.84 -9.66 -5.43
N LYS A 140 -4.80 -9.34 -6.21
CA LYS A 140 -4.74 -9.60 -7.65
C LYS A 140 -4.96 -11.07 -7.97
N ALA A 141 -4.32 -11.97 -7.23
CA ALA A 141 -4.49 -13.40 -7.42
C ALA A 141 -5.96 -13.83 -7.24
N ARG A 142 -6.64 -13.35 -6.19
CA ARG A 142 -8.06 -13.64 -5.95
C ARG A 142 -8.96 -13.09 -7.05
N VAL A 143 -8.75 -11.85 -7.46
CA VAL A 143 -9.55 -11.21 -8.52
C VAL A 143 -9.40 -11.95 -9.84
N LEU A 144 -8.18 -12.40 -10.18
CA LEU A 144 -7.93 -13.21 -11.37
C LEU A 144 -8.58 -14.60 -11.27
N GLU A 145 -8.49 -15.24 -10.11
CA GLU A 145 -9.13 -16.54 -9.86
C GLU A 145 -10.65 -16.47 -9.94
N ALA A 146 -11.25 -15.34 -9.54
CA ALA A 146 -12.68 -15.11 -9.67
C ALA A 146 -13.16 -15.12 -11.11
N GLY A 147 -12.28 -14.80 -12.10
CA GLY A 147 -12.55 -14.99 -13.51
C GLY A 147 -13.81 -14.29 -14.05
N GLY A 148 -14.18 -13.16 -13.48
CA GLY A 148 -15.40 -12.41 -13.81
C GLY A 148 -16.62 -12.78 -12.95
N ASN A 149 -16.53 -13.78 -12.07
CA ASN A 149 -17.60 -14.14 -11.14
C ASN A 149 -17.56 -13.24 -9.88
N PRO A 150 -18.57 -12.39 -9.63
CA PRO A 150 -18.61 -11.53 -8.45
C PRO A 150 -18.52 -12.27 -7.10
N GLN A 151 -19.08 -13.48 -7.01
CA GLN A 151 -19.01 -14.29 -5.77
C GLN A 151 -17.60 -14.73 -5.41
N GLY A 152 -16.66 -14.69 -6.35
CA GLY A 152 -15.23 -14.95 -6.09
C GLY A 152 -14.49 -13.78 -5.46
N LEU A 153 -15.09 -12.58 -5.47
CA LEU A 153 -14.51 -11.38 -4.89
C LEU A 153 -14.67 -11.34 -3.36
N SER A 154 -13.93 -10.45 -2.72
CA SER A 154 -14.20 -10.04 -1.35
C SER A 154 -15.34 -9.01 -1.33
N ASP A 155 -16.09 -8.98 -0.21
CA ASP A 155 -17.29 -8.16 -0.08
C ASP A 155 -16.94 -6.68 0.09
N LEU A 156 -15.79 -6.38 0.70
CA LEU A 156 -15.29 -5.02 0.87
C LEU A 156 -13.81 -4.93 0.52
N TYR A 157 -13.46 -3.94 -0.28
CA TYR A 157 -12.08 -3.60 -0.59
C TYR A 157 -11.69 -2.23 -0.03
N LEU A 158 -10.50 -2.15 0.60
CA LEU A 158 -9.85 -0.91 0.99
C LEU A 158 -8.56 -0.74 0.17
N SER A 159 -8.40 0.38 -0.51
CA SER A 159 -7.23 0.63 -1.36
C SER A 159 -6.55 1.94 -1.00
N ALA A 160 -5.23 1.89 -0.85
CA ALA A 160 -4.41 3.07 -0.57
C ALA A 160 -4.18 3.98 -1.79
N GLY A 161 -4.64 3.58 -2.97
CA GLY A 161 -4.40 4.29 -4.22
C GLY A 161 -5.25 3.75 -5.36
N PHE A 162 -4.79 4.00 -6.58
CA PHE A 162 -5.52 3.69 -7.81
C PHE A 162 -5.21 2.29 -8.37
N ASP A 163 -4.28 1.57 -7.77
CA ASP A 163 -3.65 0.37 -8.34
C ASP A 163 -4.52 -0.88 -8.30
N LEU A 164 -5.65 -0.84 -7.61
CA LEU A 164 -6.57 -1.96 -7.52
C LEU A 164 -7.89 -1.63 -8.22
N PHE A 165 -8.70 -0.74 -7.63
CA PHE A 165 -10.07 -0.50 -8.08
C PHE A 165 -10.12 0.11 -9.49
N PHE A 166 -9.17 1.00 -9.83
CA PHE A 166 -9.14 1.67 -11.14
C PHE A 166 -8.31 0.91 -12.20
N ASP A 167 -7.64 -0.19 -11.83
CA ASP A 167 -6.99 -1.05 -12.83
C ASP A 167 -8.04 -1.69 -13.74
N GLN A 168 -7.98 -1.35 -15.01
CA GLN A 168 -8.96 -1.81 -16.00
C GLN A 168 -8.87 -3.32 -16.25
N THR A 169 -7.68 -3.90 -16.12
CA THR A 169 -7.46 -5.32 -16.37
C THR A 169 -7.93 -6.20 -15.21
N LEU A 170 -7.95 -5.66 -14.00
CA LEU A 170 -8.37 -6.37 -12.80
C LEU A 170 -9.85 -6.14 -12.50
N MET A 171 -10.21 -4.89 -12.24
CA MET A 171 -11.53 -4.53 -11.72
C MET A 171 -12.46 -3.94 -12.77
N GLY A 172 -11.96 -3.63 -13.98
CA GLY A 172 -12.75 -2.98 -15.02
C GLY A 172 -14.06 -3.71 -15.35
N GLN A 173 -13.98 -5.02 -15.58
CA GLN A 173 -15.16 -5.84 -15.90
C GLN A 173 -16.24 -5.79 -14.82
N TYR A 174 -15.85 -5.76 -13.55
CA TYR A 174 -16.79 -5.71 -12.41
C TYR A 174 -17.39 -4.32 -12.25
N ARG A 175 -16.60 -3.26 -12.45
CA ARG A 175 -17.10 -1.87 -12.45
C ARG A 175 -18.07 -1.63 -13.59
N ASP A 176 -17.76 -2.10 -14.79
CA ASP A 176 -18.58 -1.93 -15.96
C ASP A 176 -19.90 -2.71 -15.86
N ALA A 177 -19.89 -3.84 -15.16
CA ALA A 177 -21.08 -4.62 -14.83
C ALA A 177 -21.87 -4.08 -13.62
N GLY A 178 -21.40 -3.01 -12.94
CA GLY A 178 -22.09 -2.43 -11.79
C GLY A 178 -22.08 -3.34 -10.55
N VAL A 179 -21.04 -4.13 -10.36
CA VAL A 179 -20.93 -5.08 -9.23
C VAL A 179 -20.71 -4.36 -7.89
N PHE A 180 -20.07 -3.19 -7.91
CA PHE A 180 -19.74 -2.43 -6.71
C PHE A 180 -20.79 -1.40 -6.38
N GLU A 181 -21.01 -1.21 -5.08
CA GLU A 181 -21.93 -0.21 -4.53
C GLU A 181 -21.22 0.56 -3.40
N GLU A 182 -21.44 1.86 -3.35
CA GLU A 182 -21.00 2.72 -2.28
C GLU A 182 -21.93 2.56 -1.07
N ILE A 183 -21.41 2.08 0.05
CA ILE A 183 -22.18 1.75 1.26
C ILE A 183 -21.81 2.59 2.48
N SER A 184 -20.96 3.63 2.32
CA SER A 184 -20.49 4.43 3.47
C SER A 184 -21.61 5.23 4.13
N GLY A 185 -22.70 5.51 3.42
CA GLY A 185 -23.76 6.40 3.87
C GLY A 185 -23.32 7.85 4.06
N VAL A 186 -22.17 8.23 3.53
CA VAL A 186 -21.66 9.61 3.62
C VAL A 186 -22.33 10.45 2.55
N GLU A 187 -23.34 11.20 2.96
CA GLU A 187 -24.08 12.10 2.05
C GLU A 187 -23.23 13.32 1.65
N ARG A 188 -22.41 13.82 2.57
CA ARG A 188 -21.59 15.01 2.38
C ARG A 188 -20.14 14.75 2.78
N LEU A 189 -19.22 14.98 1.84
CA LEU A 189 -17.80 14.94 2.11
C LEU A 189 -17.35 16.12 3.00
N ASN A 190 -16.22 15.95 3.68
CA ASN A 190 -15.56 17.05 4.34
C ASN A 190 -15.20 18.12 3.29
N PRO A 191 -15.43 19.42 3.56
CA PRO A 191 -15.08 20.51 2.64
C PRO A 191 -13.63 20.49 2.16
N ASP A 192 -12.70 19.94 2.95
CA ASP A 192 -11.30 19.77 2.55
C ASP A 192 -11.12 18.77 1.40
N PHE A 193 -12.11 17.92 1.12
CA PHE A 193 -12.09 16.91 0.06
C PHE A 193 -12.85 17.35 -1.19
N GLU A 194 -13.49 18.50 -1.15
CA GLU A 194 -14.23 19.04 -2.28
C GLU A 194 -13.73 20.44 -2.64
N ASN A 195 -13.64 20.72 -3.91
CA ASN A 195 -13.42 22.05 -4.44
C ASN A 195 -14.26 22.24 -5.72
N GLU A 196 -14.34 23.48 -6.21
CA GLU A 196 -15.15 23.82 -7.39
C GLU A 196 -14.71 23.08 -8.68
N ARG A 197 -13.51 22.50 -8.70
CA ARG A 197 -12.92 21.86 -9.90
C ARG A 197 -12.98 20.35 -9.85
N LEU A 198 -13.03 19.76 -8.66
CA LEU A 198 -12.94 18.31 -8.47
C LEU A 198 -13.91 17.87 -7.38
N SER A 199 -14.88 17.04 -7.76
CA SER A 199 -15.67 16.27 -6.81
C SER A 199 -15.00 14.92 -6.59
N LEU A 200 -14.77 14.57 -5.34
CA LEU A 200 -14.26 13.26 -4.95
C LEU A 200 -15.38 12.23 -4.71
N LYS A 201 -16.63 12.63 -4.91
CA LYS A 201 -17.76 11.72 -4.87
C LYS A 201 -17.89 10.97 -6.20
N ASP A 202 -17.97 9.64 -6.15
CA ASP A 202 -18.16 8.85 -7.35
C ASP A 202 -19.56 9.10 -7.95
N PRO A 203 -19.67 9.58 -9.20
CA PRO A 203 -20.96 9.82 -9.84
C PRO A 203 -21.75 8.53 -10.13
N LYS A 204 -21.08 7.36 -10.14
CA LYS A 204 -21.71 6.04 -10.33
C LYS A 204 -22.05 5.35 -9.01
N GLY A 205 -21.65 5.89 -7.87
CA GLY A 205 -21.92 5.30 -6.57
C GLY A 205 -21.30 3.92 -6.35
N GLN A 206 -20.08 3.69 -6.85
CA GLN A 206 -19.40 2.40 -6.76
C GLN A 206 -18.33 2.35 -5.68
N TYR A 207 -17.86 3.52 -5.21
CA TYR A 207 -16.86 3.63 -4.16
C TYR A 207 -17.02 4.92 -3.35
N ALA A 208 -16.48 4.90 -2.14
CA ALA A 208 -16.32 6.09 -1.29
C ALA A 208 -14.84 6.40 -1.07
N ILE A 209 -14.50 7.68 -1.06
CA ILE A 209 -13.19 8.15 -0.65
C ILE A 209 -13.21 8.40 0.86
N ILE A 210 -12.42 7.65 1.61
CA ILE A 210 -12.35 7.74 3.07
C ILE A 210 -11.18 8.59 3.57
N GLY A 211 -10.26 8.98 2.68
CA GLY A 211 -9.11 9.82 3.00
C GLY A 211 -8.41 10.32 1.74
N VAL A 212 -7.65 11.39 1.89
CA VAL A 212 -6.84 11.97 0.81
C VAL A 212 -5.40 12.06 1.28
N VAL A 213 -4.48 11.61 0.44
CA VAL A 213 -3.03 11.79 0.64
C VAL A 213 -2.58 12.88 -0.32
N PRO A 214 -2.34 14.10 0.15
CA PRO A 214 -1.93 15.19 -0.71
C PRO A 214 -0.46 15.07 -1.11
N ALA A 215 -0.15 15.35 -2.36
CA ALA A 215 1.20 15.67 -2.77
C ALA A 215 1.47 17.16 -2.49
N ILE A 216 2.46 17.43 -1.66
CA ILE A 216 2.80 18.79 -1.23
C ILE A 216 4.19 19.19 -1.73
N PHE A 217 4.40 20.47 -1.93
CA PHE A 217 5.73 21.01 -2.21
C PHE A 217 6.49 21.20 -0.89
N MET A 218 7.65 20.56 -0.79
CA MET A 218 8.64 20.88 0.22
C MET A 218 9.74 21.73 -0.42
N VAL A 219 9.91 22.95 0.07
CA VAL A 219 10.86 23.90 -0.49
C VAL A 219 12.03 24.09 0.45
N ASN A 220 13.25 23.81 -0.02
CA ASN A 220 14.47 24.22 0.66
C ASN A 220 14.69 25.71 0.39
N THR A 221 14.30 26.57 1.32
CA THR A 221 14.37 28.02 1.17
C THR A 221 15.81 28.54 1.05
N ALA A 222 16.78 27.86 1.66
CA ALA A 222 18.18 28.24 1.54
C ALA A 222 18.73 27.97 0.11
N ALA A 223 18.31 26.84 -0.51
CA ALA A 223 18.68 26.53 -1.88
C ALA A 223 17.87 27.31 -2.91
N LEU A 224 16.65 27.75 -2.55
CA LEU A 224 15.80 28.56 -3.41
C LEU A 224 16.43 29.94 -3.65
N GLY A 225 17.05 30.55 -2.63
CA GLY A 225 17.61 31.90 -2.71
C GLY A 225 16.55 32.95 -3.01
N ASP A 226 16.83 33.83 -3.96
CA ASP A 226 15.92 34.91 -4.39
C ASP A 226 14.86 34.47 -5.40
N ARG A 227 14.82 33.18 -5.78
CA ARG A 227 13.80 32.66 -6.72
C ARG A 227 12.42 32.64 -6.06
N PRO A 228 11.35 32.95 -6.81
CA PRO A 228 10.00 32.85 -6.26
C PRO A 228 9.66 31.40 -5.90
N CYS A 229 8.91 31.20 -4.83
CA CYS A 229 8.39 29.90 -4.46
C CYS A 229 7.38 29.43 -5.51
N SER A 230 7.41 28.13 -5.83
CA SER A 230 6.43 27.54 -6.74
C SER A 230 5.09 27.39 -6.02
N GLU A 231 4.01 27.85 -6.64
CA GLU A 231 2.63 27.75 -6.13
C GLU A 231 1.81 26.69 -6.90
N SER A 232 2.33 26.26 -8.04
CA SER A 232 1.68 25.26 -8.88
C SER A 232 2.69 24.27 -9.49
N TRP A 233 2.19 23.14 -9.96
CA TRP A 233 2.99 22.16 -10.72
C TRP A 233 3.57 22.78 -12.00
N SER A 234 2.84 23.69 -12.64
CA SER A 234 3.30 24.38 -13.85
C SER A 234 4.49 25.30 -13.58
N ASP A 235 4.60 25.86 -12.38
CA ASP A 235 5.74 26.70 -12.02
C ASP A 235 7.05 25.91 -11.99
N LEU A 236 7.00 24.61 -11.66
CA LEU A 236 8.19 23.75 -11.64
C LEU A 236 8.78 23.51 -13.03
N LEU A 237 8.05 23.84 -14.10
CA LEU A 237 8.51 23.72 -15.49
C LEU A 237 9.30 24.97 -15.95
N ARG A 238 9.41 25.99 -15.12
CA ARG A 238 10.19 27.20 -15.46
C ARG A 238 11.67 26.88 -15.48
N PRO A 239 12.45 27.51 -16.38
CA PRO A 239 13.90 27.24 -16.52
C PRO A 239 14.70 27.40 -15.23
N GLU A 240 14.31 28.34 -14.35
CA GLU A 240 14.99 28.56 -13.07
C GLU A 240 14.92 27.38 -12.10
N PHE A 241 14.03 26.40 -12.34
CA PHE A 241 13.89 25.18 -11.54
C PHE A 241 14.55 23.95 -12.19
N GLU A 242 15.17 24.12 -13.35
CA GLU A 242 15.88 23.04 -14.02
C GLU A 242 16.91 22.40 -13.05
N ASN A 243 16.92 21.07 -12.95
CA ASN A 243 17.76 20.28 -12.03
C ASN A 243 17.60 20.62 -10.55
N SER A 244 16.53 21.31 -10.16
CA SER A 244 16.25 21.70 -8.75
C SER A 244 15.03 21.00 -8.17
N VAL A 245 14.32 20.16 -8.94
CA VAL A 245 13.11 19.47 -8.53
C VAL A 245 13.41 18.01 -8.27
N SER A 246 12.97 17.50 -7.12
CA SER A 246 12.99 16.08 -6.79
C SER A 246 11.57 15.57 -6.64
N LEU A 247 11.22 14.51 -7.35
CA LEU A 247 9.93 13.85 -7.24
C LEU A 247 10.09 12.54 -6.44
N PRO A 248 9.14 12.18 -5.60
CA PRO A 248 9.11 10.86 -4.99
C PRO A 248 8.92 9.80 -6.07
N THR A 249 9.69 8.74 -6.02
CA THR A 249 9.62 7.57 -6.92
C THR A 249 8.88 6.43 -6.23
#